data_4860466b614c85e23097bfb8bfd32f25
#
_entry.id   4860466b614c85e23097bfb8bfd32f25
#
_cell.length_a   1.000
_cell.length_b   1.000
_cell.length_c   1.000
_cell.angle_alpha   90.00
_cell.angle_beta   90.00
_cell.angle_gamma   90.00
#
_symmetry.space_group_name_H-M   'P 1'
#
loop_
_entity.id
_entity.type
_entity.pdbx_description
1 polymer ?
#
loop_
_entity_poly.entity_id
_entity_poly.type
_entity_poly.pdbx_seq_one_letter_code
_entity_poly.pdbx_strand_id
1 'polypeptide(L)'
;FQIAHAVYPSTWNFHGEIRYDWSEFEIGLSLAAVGVGSAVSQALLTGWLIQKFGAMRAGMIGLFMNAVALLLFAFAEAPWMAYAVIFVSAIGGVAMPAINTITSTLTPRNAQGELQGAQASMMAFTLIFSPVLMTQTLKYFANLPDGHPFQTGGAAFLLGAIITALAFIPFLIGVGINRRAIQQAASEPAAAE
;
A
#
# COMPACT_ATOMS: atom_id res chain seq x y z
N PHE A 1 -0.94 2.51 -7.16
CA PHE A 1 -0.83 2.04 -5.78
C PHE A 1 -0.76 0.51 -5.71
N GLN A 2 -1.73 -0.23 -6.25
CA GLN A 2 -1.76 -1.71 -6.21
C GLN A 2 -0.47 -2.36 -6.71
N ILE A 3 0.10 -1.85 -7.81
CA ILE A 3 1.38 -2.33 -8.37
C ILE A 3 2.51 -2.19 -7.34
N ALA A 4 2.58 -1.05 -6.67
CA ALA A 4 3.59 -0.81 -5.63
C ALA A 4 3.42 -1.72 -4.42
N HIS A 5 2.17 -1.89 -3.97
CA HIS A 5 1.85 -2.71 -2.81
C HIS A 5 2.13 -4.20 -3.03
N ALA A 6 2.12 -4.64 -4.30
CA ALA A 6 2.44 -6.03 -4.66
C ALA A 6 3.90 -6.43 -4.36
N VAL A 7 4.79 -5.49 -4.01
CA VAL A 7 6.15 -5.80 -3.56
C VAL A 7 6.12 -6.72 -2.34
N TYR A 8 5.21 -6.50 -1.40
CA TYR A 8 5.11 -7.32 -0.19
C TYR A 8 4.88 -8.80 -0.50
N PRO A 9 3.76 -9.21 -1.14
CA PRO A 9 3.54 -10.64 -1.41
C PRO A 9 4.52 -11.22 -2.43
N SER A 10 5.16 -10.40 -3.27
CA SER A 10 6.05 -10.88 -4.33
C SER A 10 7.48 -11.09 -3.89
N THR A 11 7.97 -10.34 -2.91
CA THR A 11 9.41 -10.33 -2.58
C THR A 11 9.72 -10.51 -1.10
N TRP A 12 8.73 -10.52 -0.21
CA TRP A 12 8.94 -10.52 1.24
C TRP A 12 9.79 -11.68 1.73
N ASN A 13 9.49 -12.90 1.28
CA ASN A 13 10.23 -14.09 1.68
C ASN A 13 11.70 -13.99 1.27
N PHE A 14 11.95 -13.64 0.00
CA PHE A 14 13.31 -13.47 -0.52
C PHE A 14 14.05 -12.32 0.17
N HIS A 15 13.35 -11.23 0.46
CA HIS A 15 13.94 -10.10 1.16
C HIS A 15 14.33 -10.47 2.60
N GLY A 16 13.47 -11.19 3.31
CA GLY A 16 13.75 -11.68 4.66
C GLY A 16 14.94 -12.62 4.72
N GLU A 17 15.02 -13.55 3.78
CA GLU A 17 16.12 -14.49 3.65
C GLU A 17 17.44 -13.79 3.29
N ILE A 18 17.45 -13.00 2.20
CA ILE A 18 18.67 -12.34 1.68
C ILE A 18 19.18 -11.25 2.62
N ARG A 19 18.28 -10.46 3.22
CA ARG A 19 18.64 -9.26 3.99
C ARG A 19 18.90 -9.52 5.45
N TYR A 20 18.12 -10.43 6.06
CA TYR A 20 18.10 -10.65 7.50
C TYR A 20 18.53 -12.06 7.91
N ASP A 21 18.82 -12.94 6.94
CA ASP A 21 19.10 -14.37 7.18
C ASP A 21 17.98 -15.06 7.99
N TRP A 22 16.73 -14.67 7.69
CA TRP A 22 15.58 -15.21 8.40
C TRP A 22 15.26 -16.63 7.99
N SER A 23 15.00 -17.47 8.97
CA SER A 23 14.40 -18.78 8.80
C SER A 23 12.92 -18.67 8.34
N GLU A 24 12.37 -19.76 7.82
CA GLU A 24 10.95 -19.84 7.45
C GLU A 24 10.01 -19.48 8.62
N PHE A 25 10.40 -19.83 9.85
CA PHE A 25 9.64 -19.49 11.05
C PHE A 25 9.64 -17.98 11.33
N GLU A 26 10.77 -17.31 11.17
CA GLU A 26 10.88 -15.86 11.39
C GLU A 26 10.15 -15.07 10.31
N ILE A 27 10.18 -15.55 9.05
CA ILE A 27 9.37 -15.02 7.96
C ILE A 27 7.88 -15.17 8.31
N GLY A 28 7.46 -16.35 8.77
CA GLY A 28 6.09 -16.59 9.22
C GLY A 28 5.66 -15.67 10.37
N LEU A 29 6.55 -15.44 11.35
CA LEU A 29 6.29 -14.53 12.46
C LEU A 29 6.15 -13.07 11.99
N SER A 30 6.97 -12.64 11.05
CA SER A 30 6.88 -11.31 10.46
C SER A 30 5.57 -11.10 9.70
N LEU A 31 5.12 -12.11 8.95
CA LEU A 31 3.81 -12.09 8.26
C LEU A 31 2.64 -12.07 9.27
N ALA A 32 2.75 -12.78 10.38
CA ALA A 32 1.78 -12.70 11.46
C ALA A 32 1.72 -11.28 12.05
N ALA A 33 2.87 -10.63 12.27
CA ALA A 33 2.94 -9.24 12.73
C ALA A 33 2.27 -8.27 11.73
N VAL A 34 2.50 -8.45 10.43
CA VAL A 34 1.81 -7.69 9.36
C VAL A 34 0.30 -7.92 9.44
N GLY A 35 -0.14 -9.18 9.60
CA GLY A 35 -1.56 -9.52 9.73
C GLY A 35 -2.23 -8.83 10.92
N VAL A 36 -1.60 -8.90 12.10
CA VAL A 36 -2.09 -8.23 13.33
C VAL A 36 -2.09 -6.71 13.13
N GLY A 37 -1.00 -6.13 12.63
CA GLY A 37 -0.92 -4.69 12.36
C GLY A 37 -2.01 -4.21 11.39
N SER A 38 -2.26 -4.97 10.33
CA SER A 38 -3.31 -4.68 9.35
C SER A 38 -4.71 -4.78 9.96
N ALA A 39 -4.97 -5.81 10.78
CA ALA A 39 -6.26 -5.98 11.47
C ALA A 39 -6.53 -4.82 12.43
N VAL A 40 -5.54 -4.44 13.25
CA VAL A 40 -5.64 -3.30 14.16
C VAL A 40 -5.86 -1.99 13.40
N SER A 41 -5.09 -1.78 12.33
CA SER A 41 -5.24 -0.58 11.49
C SER A 41 -6.63 -0.49 10.87
N GLN A 42 -7.16 -1.58 10.35
CA GLN A 42 -8.47 -1.58 9.72
C GLN A 42 -9.61 -1.44 10.75
N ALA A 43 -9.51 -2.11 11.89
CA ALA A 43 -10.55 -2.08 12.92
C ALA A 43 -10.63 -0.71 13.64
N LEU A 44 -9.48 -0.10 13.93
CA LEU A 44 -9.42 1.08 14.78
C LEU A 44 -9.04 2.36 14.02
N LEU A 45 -7.98 2.29 13.20
CA LEU A 45 -7.37 3.47 12.63
C LEU A 45 -8.11 3.98 11.39
N THR A 46 -8.53 3.06 10.52
CA THR A 46 -9.16 3.42 9.23
C THR A 46 -10.46 4.19 9.45
N GLY A 47 -11.37 3.65 10.27
CA GLY A 47 -12.64 4.30 10.57
C GLY A 47 -12.44 5.65 11.25
N TRP A 48 -11.56 5.71 12.24
CA TRP A 48 -11.24 6.93 12.97
C TRP A 48 -10.65 8.03 12.06
N LEU A 49 -9.69 7.69 11.20
CA LEU A 49 -9.08 8.65 10.27
C LEU A 49 -10.08 9.18 9.25
N ILE A 50 -10.90 8.31 8.67
CA ILE A 50 -11.92 8.71 7.68
C ILE A 50 -12.98 9.59 8.34
N GLN A 51 -13.45 9.25 9.54
CA GLN A 51 -14.45 10.05 10.26
C GLN A 51 -13.89 11.41 10.68
N LYS A 52 -12.66 11.47 11.18
CA LYS A 52 -12.06 12.69 11.72
C LYS A 52 -11.56 13.65 10.65
N PHE A 53 -10.93 13.13 9.59
CA PHE A 53 -10.26 13.95 8.57
C PHE A 53 -10.93 13.91 7.19
N GLY A 54 -11.92 13.01 7.02
CA GLY A 54 -12.54 12.71 5.74
C GLY A 54 -11.70 11.79 4.86
N ALA A 55 -12.34 11.09 3.92
CA ALA A 55 -11.71 10.07 3.06
C ALA A 55 -10.54 10.63 2.24
N MET A 56 -10.63 11.89 1.77
CA MET A 56 -9.55 12.53 1.00
C MET A 56 -8.24 12.64 1.79
N ARG A 57 -8.31 13.19 3.00
CA ARG A 57 -7.12 13.37 3.85
C ARG A 57 -6.61 12.04 4.37
N ALA A 58 -7.51 11.13 4.74
CA ALA A 58 -7.15 9.78 5.16
C ALA A 58 -6.42 9.04 4.03
N GLY A 59 -6.87 9.16 2.78
CA GLY A 59 -6.19 8.60 1.62
C GLY A 59 -4.80 9.20 1.38
N MET A 60 -4.65 10.51 1.51
CA MET A 60 -3.33 11.17 1.43
C MET A 60 -2.37 10.68 2.52
N ILE A 61 -2.84 10.59 3.77
CA ILE A 61 -2.04 10.09 4.90
C ILE A 61 -1.64 8.64 4.63
N GLY A 62 -2.57 7.80 4.22
CA GLY A 62 -2.32 6.40 3.91
C GLY A 62 -1.29 6.21 2.79
N LEU A 63 -1.45 6.91 1.67
CA LEU A 63 -0.49 6.86 0.55
C LEU A 63 0.90 7.35 0.97
N PHE A 64 0.97 8.46 1.71
CA PHE A 64 2.23 8.99 2.21
C PHE A 64 2.92 8.00 3.16
N MET A 65 2.21 7.48 4.14
CA MET A 65 2.76 6.51 5.07
C MET A 65 3.19 5.20 4.37
N ASN A 66 2.47 4.78 3.34
CA ASN A 66 2.86 3.62 2.52
C ASN A 66 4.16 3.89 1.75
N ALA A 67 4.29 5.07 1.12
CA ALA A 67 5.53 5.45 0.44
C ALA A 67 6.73 5.52 1.42
N VAL A 68 6.52 6.10 2.60
CA VAL A 68 7.52 6.15 3.67
C VAL A 68 7.90 4.74 4.15
N ALA A 69 6.92 3.87 4.39
CA ALA A 69 7.18 2.50 4.82
C ALA A 69 7.99 1.72 3.77
N LEU A 70 7.63 1.82 2.49
CA LEU A 70 8.37 1.18 1.40
C LEU A 70 9.80 1.73 1.30
N LEU A 71 9.98 3.03 1.48
CA LEU A 71 11.31 3.65 1.50
C LEU A 71 12.13 3.15 2.69
N LEU A 72 11.53 3.07 3.88
CA LEU A 72 12.21 2.55 5.07
C LEU A 72 12.59 1.07 4.92
N PHE A 73 11.74 0.23 4.32
CA PHE A 73 12.09 -1.17 4.01
C PHE A 73 13.24 -1.28 3.04
N ALA A 74 13.36 -0.36 2.06
CA ALA A 74 14.50 -0.36 1.14
C ALA A 74 15.84 -0.20 1.84
N PHE A 75 15.87 0.50 2.98
CA PHE A 75 17.09 0.80 3.74
C PHE A 75 17.16 0.10 5.12
N ALA A 76 16.16 -0.69 5.49
CA ALA A 76 16.19 -1.43 6.76
C ALA A 76 17.26 -2.52 6.70
N GLU A 77 18.26 -2.45 7.57
CA GLU A 77 19.43 -3.36 7.59
C GLU A 77 19.35 -4.42 8.69
N ALA A 78 18.56 -4.17 9.71
CA ALA A 78 18.45 -5.07 10.86
C ALA A 78 17.03 -5.61 11.01
N PRO A 79 16.85 -6.85 11.52
CA PRO A 79 15.52 -7.45 11.73
C PRO A 79 14.55 -6.59 12.54
N TRP A 80 15.03 -5.95 13.61
CA TRP A 80 14.18 -5.07 14.44
C TRP A 80 13.65 -3.85 13.67
N MET A 81 14.42 -3.34 12.70
CA MET A 81 13.97 -2.23 11.83
C MET A 81 12.79 -2.68 10.96
N ALA A 82 12.82 -3.89 10.43
CA ALA A 82 11.72 -4.45 9.66
C ALA A 82 10.43 -4.48 10.49
N TYR A 83 10.49 -4.95 11.74
CA TYR A 83 9.32 -4.93 12.63
C TYR A 83 8.84 -3.51 12.94
N ALA A 84 9.75 -2.56 13.18
CA ALA A 84 9.37 -1.15 13.36
C ALA A 84 8.65 -0.57 12.12
N VAL A 85 9.15 -0.89 10.93
CA VAL A 85 8.54 -0.44 9.67
C VAL A 85 7.18 -1.11 9.40
N ILE A 86 6.96 -2.35 9.87
CA ILE A 86 5.64 -3.01 9.81
C ILE A 86 4.58 -2.14 10.52
N PHE A 87 4.88 -1.56 11.68
CA PHE A 87 3.95 -0.65 12.37
C PHE A 87 3.68 0.63 11.56
N VAL A 88 4.69 1.19 10.90
CA VAL A 88 4.51 2.34 10.02
C VAL A 88 3.65 1.97 8.80
N SER A 89 3.88 0.80 8.21
CA SER A 89 3.13 0.29 7.06
C SER A 89 1.65 0.03 7.37
N ALA A 90 1.34 -0.34 8.61
CA ALA A 90 -0.04 -0.52 9.06
C ALA A 90 -0.86 0.77 8.92
N ILE A 91 -0.25 1.95 9.15
CA ILE A 91 -0.91 3.25 8.90
C ILE A 91 -1.14 3.44 7.39
N GLY A 92 -0.19 3.02 6.57
CA GLY A 92 -0.30 3.02 5.10
C GLY A 92 -1.49 2.21 4.58
N GLY A 93 -1.89 1.16 5.31
CA GLY A 93 -3.05 0.32 5.00
C GLY A 93 -4.39 1.06 4.92
N VAL A 94 -4.47 2.29 5.45
CA VAL A 94 -5.66 3.16 5.33
C VAL A 94 -5.89 3.66 3.90
N ALA A 95 -4.86 3.67 3.04
CA ALA A 95 -4.95 4.20 1.69
C ALA A 95 -6.06 3.53 0.86
N MET A 96 -6.11 2.21 0.85
CA MET A 96 -7.04 1.46 0.01
C MET A 96 -8.51 1.64 0.43
N PRO A 97 -8.89 1.47 1.71
CA PRO A 97 -10.24 1.79 2.17
C PRO A 97 -10.66 3.24 1.87
N ALA A 98 -9.76 4.20 2.03
CA ALA A 98 -10.06 5.59 1.76
C ALA A 98 -10.31 5.84 0.25
N ILE A 99 -9.50 5.25 -0.63
CA ILE A 99 -9.70 5.31 -2.09
C ILE A 99 -11.02 4.66 -2.46
N ASN A 100 -11.35 3.50 -1.90
CA ASN A 100 -12.62 2.81 -2.15
C ASN A 100 -13.81 3.65 -1.70
N THR A 101 -13.71 4.31 -0.54
CA THR A 101 -14.75 5.24 -0.06
C THR A 101 -14.95 6.40 -1.05
N ILE A 102 -13.87 7.02 -1.53
CA ILE A 102 -13.94 8.12 -2.50
C ILE A 102 -14.59 7.66 -3.80
N THR A 103 -14.11 6.55 -4.38
CA THR A 103 -14.60 6.06 -5.66
C THR A 103 -16.06 5.61 -5.57
N SER A 104 -16.45 4.92 -4.51
CA SER A 104 -17.84 4.52 -4.27
C SER A 104 -18.76 5.74 -4.10
N THR A 105 -18.31 6.76 -3.38
CA THR A 105 -19.06 8.00 -3.17
C THR A 105 -19.31 8.77 -4.48
N LEU A 106 -18.34 8.76 -5.39
CA LEU A 106 -18.42 9.44 -6.68
C LEU A 106 -19.21 8.65 -7.74
N THR A 107 -19.49 7.38 -7.48
CA THR A 107 -20.16 6.49 -8.45
C THR A 107 -21.64 6.39 -8.16
N PRO A 108 -22.54 6.64 -9.15
CA PRO A 108 -23.96 6.47 -8.97
C PRO A 108 -24.36 5.06 -8.52
N ARG A 109 -25.48 4.94 -7.78
CA ARG A 109 -25.93 3.64 -7.23
C ARG A 109 -26.12 2.56 -8.31
N ASN A 110 -26.61 2.92 -9.47
CA ASN A 110 -26.80 2.01 -10.61
C ASN A 110 -25.51 1.58 -11.32
N ALA A 111 -24.38 2.25 -11.08
CA ALA A 111 -23.07 1.96 -11.67
C ALA A 111 -22.08 1.32 -10.68
N GLN A 112 -22.51 0.99 -9.46
CA GLN A 112 -21.63 0.37 -8.44
C GLN A 112 -21.08 -0.99 -8.91
N GLY A 113 -21.85 -1.77 -9.68
CA GLY A 113 -21.41 -3.01 -10.28
C GLY A 113 -20.28 -2.82 -11.30
N GLU A 114 -20.36 -1.78 -12.13
CA GLU A 114 -19.29 -1.40 -13.07
C GLU A 114 -18.01 -1.00 -12.33
N LEU A 115 -18.12 -0.20 -11.27
CA LEU A 115 -16.99 0.17 -10.42
C LEU A 115 -16.30 -1.07 -9.86
N GLN A 116 -17.07 -2.00 -9.28
CA GLN A 116 -16.53 -3.24 -8.73
C GLN A 116 -15.84 -4.09 -9.82
N GLY A 117 -16.44 -4.22 -10.98
CA GLY A 117 -15.87 -4.92 -12.12
C GLY A 117 -14.56 -4.29 -12.61
N ALA A 118 -14.53 -2.96 -12.72
CA ALA A 118 -13.31 -2.22 -13.08
C ALA A 118 -12.20 -2.41 -12.05
N GLN A 119 -12.52 -2.30 -10.76
CA GLN A 119 -11.54 -2.53 -9.68
C GLN A 119 -11.00 -3.96 -9.69
N ALA A 120 -11.87 -4.96 -9.88
CA ALA A 120 -11.46 -6.38 -9.97
C ALA A 120 -10.56 -6.62 -11.18
N SER A 121 -10.87 -6.02 -12.34
CA SER A 121 -10.03 -6.12 -13.54
C SER A 121 -8.66 -5.50 -13.35
N MET A 122 -8.59 -4.31 -12.73
CA MET A 122 -7.32 -3.66 -12.39
C MET A 122 -6.50 -4.48 -11.39
N MET A 123 -7.17 -5.11 -10.41
CA MET A 123 -6.51 -5.98 -9.45
C MET A 123 -5.96 -7.24 -10.13
N ALA A 124 -6.73 -7.87 -11.01
CA ALA A 124 -6.28 -9.04 -11.78
C ALA A 124 -5.07 -8.71 -12.66
N PHE A 125 -5.08 -7.58 -13.35
CA PHE A 125 -3.93 -7.08 -14.09
C PHE A 125 -2.69 -6.92 -13.20
N THR A 126 -2.87 -6.30 -12.03
CA THR A 126 -1.80 -6.10 -11.05
C THR A 126 -1.20 -7.42 -10.59
N LEU A 127 -2.04 -8.43 -10.29
CA LEU A 127 -1.58 -9.75 -9.84
C LEU A 127 -0.75 -10.50 -10.89
N ILE A 128 -0.93 -10.21 -12.17
CA ILE A 128 -0.16 -10.83 -13.26
C ILE A 128 1.18 -10.11 -13.45
N PHE A 129 1.17 -8.78 -13.54
CA PHE A 129 2.35 -8.01 -13.94
C PHE A 129 3.27 -7.65 -12.76
N SER A 130 2.70 -7.35 -11.59
CA SER A 130 3.52 -6.85 -10.49
C SER A 130 4.51 -7.86 -9.92
N PRO A 131 4.18 -9.15 -9.74
CA PRO A 131 5.16 -10.14 -9.27
C PRO A 131 6.37 -10.22 -10.21
N VAL A 132 6.13 -10.21 -11.52
CA VAL A 132 7.21 -10.24 -12.52
C VAL A 132 8.08 -9.00 -12.39
N LEU A 133 7.49 -7.82 -12.33
CA LEU A 133 8.22 -6.56 -12.18
C LEU A 133 9.07 -6.56 -10.90
N MET A 134 8.48 -6.91 -9.77
CA MET A 134 9.14 -6.83 -8.46
C MET A 134 10.23 -7.91 -8.31
N THR A 135 9.98 -9.14 -8.74
CA THR A 135 10.97 -10.22 -8.67
C THR A 135 12.11 -10.04 -9.66
N GLN A 136 11.87 -9.51 -10.86
CA GLN A 136 12.94 -9.20 -11.80
C GLN A 136 13.80 -8.04 -11.29
N THR A 137 13.21 -7.03 -10.67
CA THR A 137 13.96 -5.96 -10.01
C THR A 137 14.85 -6.53 -8.90
N LEU A 138 14.28 -7.36 -8.02
CA LEU A 138 15.04 -8.02 -6.97
C LEU A 138 16.21 -8.82 -7.54
N LYS A 139 15.95 -9.68 -8.54
CA LYS A 139 16.96 -10.53 -9.20
C LYS A 139 18.07 -9.71 -9.85
N TYR A 140 17.72 -8.64 -10.56
CA TYR A 140 18.70 -7.79 -11.22
C TYR A 140 19.68 -7.20 -10.22
N PHE A 141 19.20 -6.62 -9.14
CA PHE A 141 20.05 -5.99 -8.13
C PHE A 141 20.80 -7.01 -7.25
N ALA A 142 20.22 -8.19 -6.99
CA ALA A 142 20.89 -9.27 -6.26
C ALA A 142 22.11 -9.84 -7.02
N ASN A 143 22.14 -9.71 -8.35
CA ASN A 143 23.27 -10.15 -9.19
C ASN A 143 24.32 -9.07 -9.46
N LEU A 144 24.21 -7.89 -8.83
CA LEU A 144 25.23 -6.85 -8.95
C LEU A 144 26.50 -7.22 -8.17
N PRO A 145 27.68 -6.62 -8.49
CA PRO A 145 28.90 -6.85 -7.78
C PRO A 145 28.77 -6.59 -6.27
N ASP A 146 29.56 -7.33 -5.48
CA ASP A 146 29.60 -7.18 -4.04
C ASP A 146 29.87 -5.73 -3.61
N GLY A 147 29.11 -5.27 -2.60
CA GLY A 147 29.20 -3.90 -2.08
C GLY A 147 28.21 -2.92 -2.68
N HIS A 148 27.33 -3.33 -3.63
CA HIS A 148 26.28 -2.46 -4.12
C HIS A 148 25.17 -2.30 -3.07
N PRO A 149 24.72 -1.07 -2.71
CA PRO A 149 23.82 -0.82 -1.60
C PRO A 149 22.44 -1.50 -1.73
N PHE A 150 22.03 -1.86 -2.94
CA PHE A 150 20.75 -2.54 -3.20
C PHE A 150 20.87 -4.04 -3.49
N GLN A 151 22.07 -4.63 -3.43
CA GLN A 151 22.29 -6.06 -3.63
C GLN A 151 21.49 -6.92 -2.64
N THR A 152 21.22 -6.38 -1.46
CA THR A 152 20.56 -7.07 -0.34
C THR A 152 19.01 -6.98 -0.38
N GLY A 153 18.40 -6.81 -1.54
CA GLY A 153 16.94 -6.94 -1.69
C GLY A 153 16.11 -5.66 -1.53
N GLY A 154 16.71 -4.53 -1.14
CA GLY A 154 15.99 -3.26 -0.95
C GLY A 154 15.46 -2.59 -2.22
N ALA A 155 16.00 -2.94 -3.40
CA ALA A 155 15.67 -2.31 -4.68
C ALA A 155 14.19 -2.43 -5.06
N ALA A 156 13.57 -3.58 -4.82
CA ALA A 156 12.15 -3.78 -5.12
C ALA A 156 11.26 -2.87 -4.26
N PHE A 157 11.60 -2.69 -2.99
CA PHE A 157 10.89 -1.76 -2.09
C PHE A 157 11.10 -0.31 -2.48
N LEU A 158 12.31 0.06 -2.93
CA LEU A 158 12.57 1.40 -3.46
C LEU A 158 11.73 1.67 -4.72
N LEU A 159 11.66 0.72 -5.64
CA LEU A 159 10.78 0.82 -6.80
C LEU A 159 9.31 1.00 -6.39
N GLY A 160 8.84 0.22 -5.42
CA GLY A 160 7.51 0.37 -4.85
C GLY A 160 7.27 1.76 -4.25
N ALA A 161 8.25 2.31 -3.52
CA ALA A 161 8.18 3.66 -2.97
C ALA A 161 8.05 4.73 -4.07
N ILE A 162 8.83 4.62 -5.14
CA ILE A 162 8.78 5.53 -6.30
C ILE A 162 7.40 5.44 -6.98
N ILE A 163 6.89 4.23 -7.24
CA ILE A 163 5.58 4.04 -7.86
C ILE A 163 4.47 4.60 -6.96
N THR A 164 4.56 4.41 -5.63
CA THR A 164 3.58 5.00 -4.70
C THR A 164 3.66 6.53 -4.69
N ALA A 165 4.86 7.10 -4.70
CA ALA A 165 5.05 8.55 -4.80
C ALA A 165 4.44 9.10 -6.11
N LEU A 166 4.66 8.43 -7.23
CA LEU A 166 4.04 8.80 -8.51
C LEU A 166 2.51 8.67 -8.48
N ALA A 167 1.96 7.71 -7.74
CA ALA A 167 0.52 7.54 -7.58
C ALA A 167 -0.15 8.71 -6.83
N PHE A 168 0.62 9.52 -6.08
CA PHE A 168 0.10 10.77 -5.51
C PHE A 168 -0.39 11.75 -6.56
N ILE A 169 0.25 11.81 -7.72
CA ILE A 169 -0.08 12.79 -8.77
C ILE A 169 -1.53 12.58 -9.24
N PRO A 170 -1.91 11.41 -9.80
CA PRO A 170 -3.29 11.19 -10.23
C PRO A 170 -4.29 11.22 -9.06
N PHE A 171 -3.88 10.83 -7.86
CA PHE A 171 -4.74 10.94 -6.68
C PHE A 171 -5.07 12.40 -6.35
N LEU A 172 -4.06 13.28 -6.28
CA LEU A 172 -4.28 14.71 -6.01
C LEU A 172 -5.10 15.40 -7.10
N ILE A 173 -4.86 15.05 -8.37
CA ILE A 173 -5.64 15.57 -9.51
C ILE A 173 -7.11 15.12 -9.36
N GLY A 174 -7.35 13.82 -9.15
CA GLY A 174 -8.69 13.26 -9.01
C GLY A 174 -9.46 13.87 -7.83
N VAL A 175 -8.80 13.98 -6.69
CA VAL A 175 -9.38 14.63 -5.50
C VAL A 175 -9.62 16.11 -5.74
N GLY A 176 -8.71 16.82 -6.41
CA GLY A 176 -8.83 18.25 -6.72
C GLY A 176 -10.04 18.54 -7.59
N ILE A 177 -10.21 17.77 -8.68
CA ILE A 177 -11.34 17.90 -9.62
C ILE A 177 -12.67 17.61 -8.91
N ASN A 178 -12.74 16.57 -8.08
CA ASN A 178 -13.96 16.08 -7.46
C ASN A 178 -14.19 16.60 -6.03
N ARG A 179 -13.39 17.55 -5.56
CA ARG A 179 -13.40 18.01 -4.16
C ARG A 179 -14.80 18.42 -3.67
N ARG A 180 -15.53 19.18 -4.49
CA ARG A 180 -16.89 19.66 -4.13
C ARG A 180 -17.87 18.49 -4.00
N ALA A 181 -17.87 17.57 -4.96
CA ALA A 181 -18.75 16.40 -4.94
C ALA A 181 -18.48 15.50 -3.72
N ILE A 182 -17.19 15.25 -3.39
CA ILE A 182 -16.80 14.45 -2.23
C ILE A 182 -17.22 15.13 -0.92
N GLN A 183 -17.11 16.46 -0.82
CA GLN A 183 -17.51 17.21 0.36
C GLN A 183 -19.03 17.25 0.54
N GLN A 184 -19.79 17.41 -0.54
CA GLN A 184 -21.25 17.39 -0.52
C GLN A 184 -21.77 16.03 -0.07
N ALA A 185 -21.27 14.96 -0.66
CA ALA A 185 -21.68 13.60 -0.28
C ALA A 185 -21.28 13.23 1.19
N ALA A 186 -20.21 13.82 1.71
CA ALA A 186 -19.82 13.64 3.11
C ALA A 186 -20.69 14.45 4.10
N SER A 187 -21.38 15.48 3.63
CA SER A 187 -22.27 16.34 4.44
C SER A 187 -23.74 15.93 4.38
N GLU A 188 -24.14 15.11 3.40
CA GLU A 188 -25.49 14.53 3.36
C GLU A 188 -25.61 13.46 4.44
N PRO A 189 -26.50 13.62 5.46
CA PRO A 189 -26.76 12.53 6.38
C PRO A 189 -27.27 11.35 5.56
N ALA A 190 -26.79 10.14 5.88
CA ALA A 190 -27.35 8.91 5.33
C ALA A 190 -28.87 9.01 5.46
N ALA A 191 -29.56 9.19 4.33
CA ALA A 191 -31.00 9.32 4.32
C ALA A 191 -31.54 8.11 5.04
N ALA A 192 -32.21 8.35 6.15
CA ALA A 192 -32.77 7.34 7.01
C ALA A 192 -33.70 6.47 6.15
N GLU A 193 -33.31 5.20 5.97
CA GLU A 193 -34.22 4.14 5.55
C GLU A 193 -34.92 3.57 6.77
#